data_698ff47618633881332cbb9ffddd3255
#
_entry.id   698ff47618633881332cbb9ffddd3255
#
_cell.length_a   1.000
_cell.length_b   1.000
_cell.length_c   1.000
_cell.angle_alpha   90.00
_cell.angle_beta   90.00
_cell.angle_gamma   90.00
#
_symmetry.space_group_name_H-M   'P 1'
#
loop_
_entity.id
_entity.type
_entity.pdbx_description
1 polymer ?
#
loop_
_entity_poly.entity_id
_entity_poly.type
_entity_poly.pdbx_seq_one_letter_code
_entity_poly.pdbx_strand_id
1 'polypeptide(L)'
;MSATPLLELRGIDKSFGPVQVLRDVALTVHPGEVTALVGDNGAGKSTLVKCISGIHPTDAGEFLFNGEPVHIGSPRDAASLGIEVVYQDLALCDNLDIVQNMFLGREKRSGIVLDEPTMEQLAAETLAGLSIRTVTSLRQHVSSLSGGQRQTVAIAKAVLWNSKLVILDEPTAALGVAQTAQVLELVRRLADNGLAVVLISHNMNDVFAVSDRIAALYLGQMVAQVKTTDITHAQVVELITAGRSGGLGLATDPGSNGDGPQPADSTSGGVR
;
A
#
# COMPACT_ATOMS: atom_id res chain seq x y z
N MET A 1 16.74 -2.16 19.07
CA MET A 1 15.56 -3.04 19.15
C MET A 1 14.72 -2.70 17.95
N SER A 2 14.39 -3.67 17.08
CA SER A 2 13.47 -3.44 15.96
C SER A 2 12.10 -3.12 16.54
N ALA A 3 11.48 -2.01 16.13
CA ALA A 3 10.13 -1.66 16.58
C ALA A 3 9.15 -2.76 16.15
N THR A 4 8.21 -3.09 17.02
CA THR A 4 7.16 -4.06 16.70
C THR A 4 6.38 -3.57 15.46
N PRO A 5 6.17 -4.41 14.44
CA PRO A 5 5.35 -4.05 13.30
C PRO A 5 3.93 -3.69 13.70
N LEU A 6 3.33 -2.73 13.01
CA LEU A 6 1.90 -2.44 13.16
C LEU A 6 1.06 -3.55 12.52
N LEU A 7 1.39 -3.92 11.27
CA LEU A 7 0.75 -4.99 10.54
C LEU A 7 1.81 -5.97 10.03
N GLU A 8 1.58 -7.25 10.24
CA GLU A 8 2.40 -8.32 9.70
C GLU A 8 1.50 -9.38 9.06
N LEU A 9 1.82 -9.72 7.83
CA LEU A 9 1.19 -10.79 7.06
C LEU A 9 2.16 -11.97 7.01
N ARG A 10 1.65 -13.18 7.26
CA ARG A 10 2.44 -14.41 7.21
C ARG A 10 1.75 -15.47 6.38
N GLY A 11 2.40 -15.89 5.30
CA GLY A 11 1.95 -16.99 4.48
C GLY A 11 0.58 -16.76 3.83
N ILE A 12 0.28 -15.55 3.37
CA ILE A 12 -1.03 -15.23 2.80
C ILE A 12 -1.18 -15.87 1.42
N ASP A 13 -2.18 -16.74 1.31
CA ASP A 13 -2.63 -17.34 0.05
C ASP A 13 -3.98 -16.80 -0.38
N LYS A 14 -4.16 -16.63 -1.70
CA LYS A 14 -5.45 -16.29 -2.30
C LYS A 14 -5.58 -16.83 -3.71
N SER A 15 -6.68 -17.56 -3.91
CA SER A 15 -7.07 -18.11 -5.21
C SER A 15 -8.46 -17.64 -5.65
N PHE A 16 -8.68 -17.55 -6.94
CA PHE A 16 -9.98 -17.34 -7.55
C PHE A 16 -10.24 -18.49 -8.52
N GLY A 17 -11.06 -19.45 -8.10
CA GLY A 17 -11.22 -20.71 -8.81
C GLY A 17 -9.86 -21.43 -8.99
N PRO A 18 -9.45 -21.80 -10.20
CA PRO A 18 -8.19 -22.50 -10.43
C PRO A 18 -6.95 -21.58 -10.42
N VAL A 19 -7.14 -20.25 -10.33
CA VAL A 19 -6.04 -19.28 -10.44
C VAL A 19 -5.59 -18.85 -9.04
N GLN A 20 -4.38 -19.26 -8.65
CA GLN A 20 -3.72 -18.76 -7.44
C GLN A 20 -3.09 -17.39 -7.74
N VAL A 21 -3.58 -16.34 -7.07
CA VAL A 21 -3.16 -14.95 -7.27
C VAL A 21 -2.13 -14.51 -6.23
N LEU A 22 -2.24 -14.99 -5.00
CA LEU A 22 -1.24 -14.77 -3.94
C LEU A 22 -0.75 -16.12 -3.44
N ARG A 23 0.56 -16.24 -3.22
CA ARG A 23 1.21 -17.44 -2.77
C ARG A 23 2.24 -17.12 -1.70
N ASP A 24 2.02 -17.61 -0.49
CA ASP A 24 2.92 -17.48 0.67
C ASP A 24 3.43 -16.03 0.85
N VAL A 25 2.50 -15.05 0.75
CA VAL A 25 2.88 -13.64 0.83
C VAL A 25 3.13 -13.25 2.28
N ALA A 26 4.32 -12.71 2.53
CA ALA A 26 4.70 -12.08 3.78
C ALA A 26 4.90 -10.57 3.56
N LEU A 27 4.39 -9.73 4.47
CA LEU A 27 4.55 -8.28 4.42
C LEU A 27 4.61 -7.74 5.85
N THR A 28 5.51 -6.80 6.08
CA THR A 28 5.66 -6.13 7.38
C THR A 28 5.51 -4.63 7.19
N VAL A 29 4.64 -3.99 7.97
CA VAL A 29 4.39 -2.54 7.92
C VAL A 29 4.63 -1.94 9.29
N HIS A 30 5.42 -0.89 9.36
CA HIS A 30 5.80 -0.25 10.62
C HIS A 30 5.08 1.09 10.82
N PRO A 31 4.76 1.48 12.08
CA PRO A 31 4.20 2.80 12.36
C PRO A 31 5.26 3.88 12.06
N GLY A 32 4.81 5.01 11.53
CA GLY A 32 5.69 6.12 11.18
C GLY A 32 6.55 5.90 9.93
N GLU A 33 6.34 4.81 9.18
CA GLU A 33 7.06 4.51 7.95
C GLU A 33 6.11 4.45 6.75
N VAL A 34 6.62 4.83 5.58
CA VAL A 34 5.98 4.59 4.28
C VAL A 34 6.58 3.33 3.67
N THR A 35 5.77 2.30 3.51
CA THR A 35 6.13 1.07 2.79
C THR A 35 5.53 1.12 1.38
N ALA A 36 6.37 1.21 0.35
CA ALA A 36 5.90 1.13 -1.03
C ALA A 36 5.68 -0.34 -1.42
N LEU A 37 4.48 -0.66 -1.89
CA LEU A 37 4.16 -1.94 -2.50
C LEU A 37 4.24 -1.81 -4.03
N VAL A 38 5.30 -2.36 -4.60
CA VAL A 38 5.59 -2.30 -6.02
C VAL A 38 5.44 -3.68 -6.70
N GLY A 39 5.25 -3.69 -8.01
CA GLY A 39 5.08 -4.91 -8.80
C GLY A 39 4.45 -4.59 -10.14
N ASP A 40 4.58 -5.48 -11.10
CA ASP A 40 3.97 -5.30 -12.42
C ASP A 40 2.43 -5.42 -12.37
N ASN A 41 1.78 -5.08 -13.46
CA ASN A 41 0.34 -5.29 -13.63
C ASN A 41 0.04 -6.80 -13.54
N GLY A 42 -0.95 -7.15 -12.71
CA GLY A 42 -1.27 -8.56 -12.46
C GLY A 42 -0.38 -9.25 -11.40
N ALA A 43 0.62 -8.58 -10.81
CA ALA A 43 1.46 -9.16 -9.75
C ALA A 43 0.70 -9.55 -8.47
N GLY A 44 -0.55 -9.10 -8.29
CA GLY A 44 -1.37 -9.41 -7.11
C GLY A 44 -1.55 -8.27 -6.11
N LYS A 45 -0.99 -7.07 -6.36
CA LYS A 45 -1.05 -5.91 -5.44
C LYS A 45 -2.48 -5.57 -4.98
N SER A 46 -3.39 -5.35 -5.94
CA SER A 46 -4.78 -5.02 -5.62
C SER A 46 -5.52 -6.15 -4.90
N THR A 47 -5.15 -7.41 -5.15
CA THR A 47 -5.70 -8.55 -4.42
C THR A 47 -5.21 -8.56 -2.98
N LEU A 48 -3.91 -8.29 -2.75
CA LEU A 48 -3.33 -8.19 -1.41
C LEU A 48 -4.01 -7.07 -0.60
N VAL A 49 -4.19 -5.89 -1.21
CA VAL A 49 -4.93 -4.78 -0.57
C VAL A 49 -6.36 -5.16 -0.22
N LYS A 50 -7.07 -5.85 -1.12
CA LYS A 50 -8.43 -6.33 -0.87
C LYS A 50 -8.49 -7.39 0.22
N CYS A 51 -7.44 -8.20 0.41
CA CYS A 51 -7.33 -9.11 1.56
C CYS A 51 -7.11 -8.31 2.85
N ILE A 52 -6.19 -7.36 2.88
CA ILE A 52 -5.91 -6.51 4.05
C ILE A 52 -7.15 -5.68 4.44
N SER A 53 -7.92 -5.20 3.46
CA SER A 53 -9.15 -4.43 3.70
C SER A 53 -10.38 -5.29 4.01
N GLY A 54 -10.26 -6.62 4.03
CA GLY A 54 -11.37 -7.53 4.33
C GLY A 54 -12.42 -7.65 3.22
N ILE A 55 -12.14 -7.15 2.00
CA ILE A 55 -13.03 -7.34 0.84
C ILE A 55 -12.97 -8.80 0.35
N HIS A 56 -11.77 -9.38 0.38
CA HIS A 56 -11.56 -10.78 0.03
C HIS A 56 -11.01 -11.53 1.23
N PRO A 57 -11.66 -12.60 1.68
CA PRO A 57 -11.07 -13.49 2.68
C PRO A 57 -9.82 -14.15 2.09
N THR A 58 -8.80 -14.39 2.92
CA THR A 58 -7.63 -15.19 2.56
C THR A 58 -7.99 -16.67 2.60
N ASP A 59 -7.31 -17.48 1.80
CA ASP A 59 -7.50 -18.94 1.78
C ASP A 59 -6.60 -19.61 2.80
N ALA A 60 -5.42 -19.01 3.09
CA ALA A 60 -4.49 -19.43 4.15
C ALA A 60 -3.66 -18.23 4.64
N GLY A 61 -2.87 -18.45 5.70
CA GLY A 61 -2.03 -17.45 6.33
C GLY A 61 -2.72 -16.73 7.49
N GLU A 62 -1.97 -15.84 8.12
CA GLU A 62 -2.45 -15.08 9.28
C GLU A 62 -2.07 -13.59 9.18
N PHE A 63 -2.90 -12.76 9.82
CA PHE A 63 -2.63 -11.35 10.05
C PHE A 63 -2.30 -11.12 11.52
N LEU A 64 -1.23 -10.37 11.79
CA LEU A 64 -0.95 -9.87 13.13
C LEU A 64 -1.03 -8.35 13.11
N PHE A 65 -1.69 -7.78 14.12
CA PHE A 65 -1.80 -6.34 14.30
C PHE A 65 -1.24 -5.96 15.67
N ASN A 66 -0.20 -5.14 15.72
CA ASN A 66 0.62 -4.87 16.92
C ASN A 66 1.18 -6.15 17.58
N GLY A 67 1.50 -7.17 16.77
CA GLY A 67 2.01 -8.46 17.22
C GLY A 67 0.96 -9.47 17.69
N GLU A 68 -0.32 -9.09 17.75
CA GLU A 68 -1.42 -9.97 18.13
C GLU A 68 -2.15 -10.51 16.90
N PRO A 69 -2.46 -11.83 16.85
CA PRO A 69 -3.22 -12.41 15.75
C PRO A 69 -4.61 -11.77 15.65
N VAL A 70 -5.01 -11.39 14.44
CA VAL A 70 -6.31 -10.79 14.15
C VAL A 70 -6.98 -11.48 12.97
N HIS A 71 -8.32 -11.46 12.97
CA HIS A 71 -9.11 -11.93 11.85
C HIS A 71 -9.73 -10.75 11.10
N ILE A 72 -9.47 -10.67 9.79
CA ILE A 72 -10.03 -9.64 8.91
C ILE A 72 -10.94 -10.33 7.88
N GLY A 73 -12.21 -10.52 8.25
CA GLY A 73 -13.20 -11.17 7.41
C GLY A 73 -14.14 -10.19 6.68
N SER A 74 -14.10 -8.91 7.04
CA SER A 74 -14.92 -7.85 6.44
C SER A 74 -14.26 -6.49 6.49
N PRO A 75 -14.69 -5.52 5.66
CA PRO A 75 -14.21 -4.14 5.74
C PRO A 75 -14.44 -3.46 7.11
N ARG A 76 -15.45 -3.92 7.86
CA ARG A 76 -15.69 -3.43 9.23
C ARG A 76 -14.62 -3.89 10.19
N ASP A 77 -14.10 -5.10 10.04
CA ASP A 77 -13.01 -5.61 10.87
C ASP A 77 -11.74 -4.80 10.62
N ALA A 78 -11.38 -4.57 9.36
CA ALA A 78 -10.25 -3.72 8.98
C ALA A 78 -10.39 -2.30 9.57
N ALA A 79 -11.56 -1.67 9.40
CA ALA A 79 -11.82 -0.34 9.95
C ALA A 79 -11.77 -0.30 11.48
N SER A 80 -12.21 -1.35 12.18
CA SER A 80 -12.12 -1.44 13.66
C SER A 80 -10.69 -1.50 14.17
N LEU A 81 -9.76 -2.05 13.38
CA LEU A 81 -8.32 -2.04 13.64
C LEU A 81 -7.66 -0.70 13.31
N GLY A 82 -8.36 0.19 12.61
CA GLY A 82 -7.84 1.46 12.11
C GLY A 82 -7.13 1.32 10.76
N ILE A 83 -7.50 0.35 9.94
CA ILE A 83 -7.01 0.17 8.58
C ILE A 83 -7.99 0.83 7.62
N GLU A 84 -7.55 1.84 6.90
CA GLU A 84 -8.34 2.56 5.89
C GLU A 84 -7.64 2.50 4.53
N VAL A 85 -8.43 2.43 3.45
CA VAL A 85 -7.92 2.34 2.08
C VAL A 85 -8.46 3.47 1.23
N VAL A 86 -7.57 4.18 0.57
CA VAL A 86 -7.90 5.15 -0.48
C VAL A 86 -7.59 4.47 -1.82
N TYR A 87 -8.65 4.08 -2.52
CA TYR A 87 -8.54 3.45 -3.84
C TYR A 87 -8.25 4.49 -4.92
N GLN A 88 -7.76 4.04 -6.07
CA GLN A 88 -7.55 4.87 -7.25
C GLN A 88 -8.82 5.60 -7.69
N ASP A 89 -9.98 4.93 -7.63
CA ASP A 89 -11.28 5.59 -7.65
C ASP A 89 -11.59 6.09 -6.23
N LEU A 90 -11.50 7.39 -6.03
CA LEU A 90 -11.55 8.05 -4.73
C LEU A 90 -12.86 7.84 -3.96
N ALA A 91 -13.88 7.26 -4.60
CA ALA A 91 -15.20 7.05 -4.05
C ALA A 91 -15.79 8.34 -3.40
N LEU A 92 -15.60 9.47 -4.07
CA LEU A 92 -16.18 10.76 -3.70
C LEU A 92 -17.41 11.05 -4.56
N CYS A 93 -18.48 11.53 -3.92
CA CYS A 93 -19.71 11.95 -4.59
C CYS A 93 -19.60 13.40 -5.05
N ASP A 94 -19.58 13.62 -6.36
CA ASP A 94 -19.39 14.94 -6.98
C ASP A 94 -20.46 15.98 -6.58
N ASN A 95 -21.67 15.52 -6.31
CA ASN A 95 -22.83 16.35 -5.95
C ASN A 95 -22.95 16.66 -4.45
N LEU A 96 -22.02 16.15 -3.64
CA LEU A 96 -21.95 16.43 -2.21
C LEU A 96 -20.81 17.39 -1.90
N ASP A 97 -20.93 18.13 -0.80
CA ASP A 97 -19.85 18.96 -0.29
C ASP A 97 -18.74 18.11 0.38
N ILE A 98 -17.64 18.74 0.77
CA ILE A 98 -16.48 18.07 1.37
C ILE A 98 -16.88 17.42 2.70
N VAL A 99 -17.63 18.11 3.58
CA VAL A 99 -18.06 17.57 4.87
C VAL A 99 -18.92 16.33 4.67
N GLN A 100 -19.92 16.42 3.79
CA GLN A 100 -20.79 15.30 3.48
C GLN A 100 -20.01 14.10 2.93
N ASN A 101 -19.04 14.33 2.04
CA ASN A 101 -18.17 13.26 1.53
C ASN A 101 -17.29 12.62 2.62
N MET A 102 -16.70 13.41 3.53
CA MET A 102 -15.86 12.90 4.60
C MET A 102 -16.64 12.02 5.58
N PHE A 103 -17.91 12.31 5.81
CA PHE A 103 -18.76 11.57 6.74
C PHE A 103 -19.70 10.57 6.10
N LEU A 104 -19.72 10.44 4.78
CA LEU A 104 -20.62 9.57 4.06
C LEU A 104 -20.58 8.12 4.58
N GLY A 105 -21.73 7.64 5.06
CA GLY A 105 -21.88 6.30 5.65
C GLY A 105 -21.47 6.19 7.12
N ARG A 106 -20.96 7.29 7.72
CA ARG A 106 -20.54 7.38 9.14
C ARG A 106 -20.96 8.72 9.74
N GLU A 107 -22.14 9.23 9.33
CA GLU A 107 -22.64 10.53 9.72
C GLU A 107 -22.84 10.65 11.24
N LYS A 108 -22.41 11.76 11.82
CA LYS A 108 -22.74 12.10 13.21
C LYS A 108 -24.19 12.51 13.32
N ARG A 109 -24.85 12.08 14.39
CA ARG A 109 -26.27 12.34 14.64
C ARG A 109 -26.49 12.85 16.05
N SER A 110 -27.38 13.81 16.18
CA SER A 110 -27.98 14.24 17.46
C SER A 110 -29.44 13.80 17.43
N GLY A 111 -29.73 12.63 18.02
CA GLY A 111 -31.02 11.95 17.87
C GLY A 111 -31.28 11.50 16.43
N ILE A 112 -32.33 12.01 15.78
CA ILE A 112 -32.72 11.66 14.42
C ILE A 112 -32.16 12.64 13.36
N VAL A 113 -31.51 13.72 13.78
CA VAL A 113 -31.01 14.78 12.89
C VAL A 113 -29.51 14.65 12.74
N LEU A 114 -28.98 15.01 11.57
CA LEU A 114 -27.53 15.09 11.35
C LEU A 114 -26.92 16.23 12.19
N ASP A 115 -25.81 15.94 12.84
CA ASP A 115 -25.01 16.91 13.61
C ASP A 115 -23.97 17.56 12.68
N GLU A 116 -24.46 18.39 11.75
CA GLU A 116 -23.62 19.06 10.78
C GLU A 116 -22.54 19.96 11.40
N PRO A 117 -22.81 20.73 12.48
CA PRO A 117 -21.78 21.55 13.09
C PRO A 117 -20.60 20.73 13.61
N THR A 118 -20.86 19.60 14.29
CA THR A 118 -19.80 18.71 14.77
C THR A 118 -19.04 18.07 13.60
N MET A 119 -19.72 17.65 12.53
CA MET A 119 -19.05 17.11 11.35
C MET A 119 -18.16 18.15 10.67
N GLU A 120 -18.63 19.39 10.52
CA GLU A 120 -17.85 20.48 9.93
C GLU A 120 -16.60 20.83 10.76
N GLN A 121 -16.75 20.89 12.10
CA GLN A 121 -15.62 21.11 13.00
C GLN A 121 -14.57 20.01 12.87
N LEU A 122 -14.96 18.73 12.92
CA LEU A 122 -14.04 17.60 12.80
C LEU A 122 -13.36 17.54 11.42
N ALA A 123 -14.08 17.88 10.35
CA ALA A 123 -13.49 17.99 9.02
C ALA A 123 -12.44 19.11 8.97
N ALA A 124 -12.75 20.28 9.55
CA ALA A 124 -11.81 21.41 9.63
C ALA A 124 -10.55 21.05 10.42
N GLU A 125 -10.71 20.42 11.59
CA GLU A 125 -9.61 19.97 12.43
C GLU A 125 -8.72 18.95 11.71
N THR A 126 -9.32 17.98 10.99
CA THR A 126 -8.60 16.96 10.23
C THR A 126 -7.76 17.60 9.12
N LEU A 127 -8.38 18.48 8.32
CA LEU A 127 -7.67 19.17 7.23
C LEU A 127 -6.58 20.09 7.74
N ALA A 128 -6.82 20.79 8.86
CA ALA A 128 -5.81 21.65 9.51
C ALA A 128 -4.65 20.81 10.06
N GLY A 129 -4.93 19.68 10.73
CA GLY A 129 -3.92 18.75 11.24
C GLY A 129 -3.01 18.18 10.14
N LEU A 130 -3.56 18.01 8.94
CA LEU A 130 -2.80 17.61 7.75
C LEU A 130 -2.15 18.80 7.01
N SER A 131 -2.28 20.02 7.56
CA SER A 131 -1.79 21.29 6.93
C SER A 131 -2.31 21.50 5.50
N ILE A 132 -3.52 21.02 5.22
CA ILE A 132 -4.16 21.15 3.91
C ILE A 132 -4.74 22.56 3.80
N ARG A 133 -4.13 23.39 2.94
CA ARG A 133 -4.53 24.80 2.69
C ARG A 133 -5.18 25.01 1.34
N THR A 134 -5.26 23.98 0.51
CA THR A 134 -5.77 24.07 -0.87
C THR A 134 -7.30 24.08 -0.93
N VAL A 135 -7.97 23.73 0.15
CA VAL A 135 -9.43 23.76 0.30
C VAL A 135 -9.84 25.08 0.94
N THR A 136 -10.58 25.91 0.22
CA THR A 136 -10.97 27.26 0.69
C THR A 136 -12.31 27.28 1.44
N SER A 137 -13.19 26.32 1.19
CA SER A 137 -14.47 26.17 1.87
C SER A 137 -14.84 24.70 1.99
N LEU A 138 -15.24 24.26 3.17
CA LEU A 138 -15.69 22.89 3.42
C LEU A 138 -17.06 22.58 2.79
N ARG A 139 -17.85 23.62 2.50
CA ARG A 139 -19.17 23.51 1.90
C ARG A 139 -19.15 23.58 0.37
N GLN A 140 -17.96 23.63 -0.24
CA GLN A 140 -17.87 23.55 -1.70
C GLN A 140 -18.09 22.10 -2.17
N HIS A 141 -18.76 21.95 -3.31
CA HIS A 141 -19.01 20.63 -3.91
C HIS A 141 -17.69 20.02 -4.43
N VAL A 142 -17.56 18.70 -4.28
CA VAL A 142 -16.38 17.98 -4.75
C VAL A 142 -16.20 18.10 -6.27
N SER A 143 -17.29 18.27 -7.04
CA SER A 143 -17.21 18.53 -8.48
C SER A 143 -16.38 19.76 -8.87
N SER A 144 -16.28 20.76 -7.97
CA SER A 144 -15.50 21.99 -8.21
C SER A 144 -13.99 21.86 -7.88
N LEU A 145 -13.58 20.74 -7.28
CA LEU A 145 -12.21 20.51 -6.87
C LEU A 145 -11.32 20.05 -8.03
N SER A 146 -10.07 20.48 -8.03
CA SER A 146 -9.03 19.90 -8.89
C SER A 146 -8.74 18.44 -8.49
N GLY A 147 -8.12 17.66 -9.38
CA GLY A 147 -7.74 16.27 -9.10
C GLY A 147 -6.90 16.13 -7.81
N GLY A 148 -5.89 16.99 -7.63
CA GLY A 148 -5.07 16.99 -6.40
C GLY A 148 -5.85 17.35 -5.14
N GLN A 149 -6.81 18.28 -5.22
CA GLN A 149 -7.70 18.59 -4.10
C GLN A 149 -8.63 17.43 -3.76
N ARG A 150 -9.21 16.76 -4.77
CA ARG A 150 -10.02 15.55 -4.56
C ARG A 150 -9.21 14.46 -3.87
N GLN A 151 -7.97 14.22 -4.35
CA GLN A 151 -7.06 13.26 -3.72
C GLN A 151 -6.80 13.59 -2.25
N THR A 152 -6.52 14.86 -1.97
CA THR A 152 -6.28 15.36 -0.61
C THR A 152 -7.50 15.16 0.29
N VAL A 153 -8.72 15.42 -0.20
CA VAL A 153 -9.96 15.19 0.54
C VAL A 153 -10.20 13.69 0.81
N ALA A 154 -9.91 12.83 -0.17
CA ALA A 154 -10.01 11.37 0.01
C ALA A 154 -9.05 10.84 1.07
N ILE A 155 -7.80 11.35 1.10
CA ILE A 155 -6.83 11.02 2.14
C ILE A 155 -7.29 11.55 3.51
N ALA A 156 -7.79 12.78 3.59
CA ALA A 156 -8.32 13.35 4.82
C ALA A 156 -9.51 12.55 5.37
N LYS A 157 -10.41 12.10 4.48
CA LYS A 157 -11.51 11.19 4.84
C LYS A 157 -11.00 9.90 5.49
N ALA A 158 -9.94 9.29 4.94
CA ALA A 158 -9.34 8.07 5.49
C ALA A 158 -8.76 8.33 6.90
N VAL A 159 -8.10 9.46 7.11
CA VAL A 159 -7.45 9.79 8.40
C VAL A 159 -8.42 10.21 9.49
N LEU A 160 -9.59 10.76 9.12
CA LEU A 160 -10.62 11.28 10.05
C LEU A 160 -11.01 10.27 11.14
N TRP A 161 -10.92 8.97 10.87
CA TRP A 161 -11.44 7.91 11.73
C TRP A 161 -10.40 7.28 12.66
N ASN A 162 -9.40 8.06 13.07
CA ASN A 162 -8.33 7.60 13.96
C ASN A 162 -7.55 6.41 13.39
N SER A 163 -7.24 6.51 12.12
CA SER A 163 -6.53 5.47 11.39
C SER A 163 -5.12 5.26 11.94
N LYS A 164 -4.69 4.00 11.95
CA LYS A 164 -3.32 3.59 12.31
C LYS A 164 -2.53 3.20 11.06
N LEU A 165 -3.24 2.67 10.07
CA LEU A 165 -2.69 2.30 8.76
C LEU A 165 -3.56 2.90 7.66
N VAL A 166 -2.93 3.60 6.72
CA VAL A 166 -3.57 4.10 5.51
C VAL A 166 -2.91 3.47 4.30
N ILE A 167 -3.71 2.82 3.46
CA ILE A 167 -3.25 2.25 2.19
C ILE A 167 -3.71 3.18 1.08
N LEU A 168 -2.77 3.63 0.25
CA LEU A 168 -2.99 4.55 -0.86
C LEU A 168 -2.71 3.82 -2.18
N ASP A 169 -3.77 3.58 -2.96
CA ASP A 169 -3.67 2.88 -4.24
C ASP A 169 -3.54 3.89 -5.38
N GLU A 170 -2.34 4.02 -5.96
CA GLU A 170 -1.99 4.92 -7.06
C GLU A 170 -2.39 6.39 -6.80
N PRO A 171 -2.02 7.00 -5.66
CA PRO A 171 -2.57 8.30 -5.26
C PRO A 171 -2.12 9.47 -6.14
N THR A 172 -1.12 9.29 -6.98
CA THR A 172 -0.57 10.30 -7.88
C THR A 172 -0.95 10.08 -9.34
N ALA A 173 -1.72 9.01 -9.64
CA ALA A 173 -2.16 8.72 -10.99
C ALA A 173 -2.98 9.88 -11.57
N ALA A 174 -2.70 10.25 -12.82
CA ALA A 174 -3.38 11.31 -13.56
C ALA A 174 -3.28 12.73 -12.93
N LEU A 175 -2.32 12.96 -12.03
CA LEU A 175 -2.03 14.28 -11.48
C LEU A 175 -0.88 14.99 -12.22
N GLY A 176 -0.94 16.32 -12.31
CA GLY A 176 0.19 17.13 -12.80
C GLY A 176 1.32 17.20 -11.76
N VAL A 177 2.51 17.58 -12.21
CA VAL A 177 3.75 17.58 -11.39
C VAL A 177 3.58 18.30 -10.05
N ALA A 178 2.98 19.50 -10.04
CA ALA A 178 2.78 20.25 -8.80
C ALA A 178 1.78 19.57 -7.84
N GLN A 179 0.74 18.94 -8.37
CA GLN A 179 -0.24 18.22 -7.58
C GLN A 179 0.35 16.92 -7.01
N THR A 180 1.15 16.20 -7.80
CA THR A 180 1.91 15.03 -7.35
C THR A 180 2.80 15.38 -6.17
N ALA A 181 3.59 16.45 -6.27
CA ALA A 181 4.46 16.89 -5.18
C ALA A 181 3.68 17.18 -3.89
N GLN A 182 2.51 17.81 -3.97
CA GLN A 182 1.64 18.09 -2.82
C GLN A 182 1.11 16.80 -2.17
N VAL A 183 0.70 15.82 -2.99
CA VAL A 183 0.21 14.52 -2.49
C VAL A 183 1.33 13.73 -1.83
N LEU A 184 2.53 13.71 -2.43
CA LEU A 184 3.70 13.03 -1.84
C LEU A 184 4.14 13.69 -0.52
N GLU A 185 4.12 15.02 -0.44
CA GLU A 185 4.36 15.73 0.82
C GLU A 185 3.33 15.36 1.89
N LEU A 186 2.05 15.24 1.51
CA LEU A 186 1.00 14.77 2.42
C LEU A 186 1.27 13.33 2.90
N VAL A 187 1.64 12.41 1.99
CA VAL A 187 2.01 11.03 2.32
C VAL A 187 3.13 11.00 3.36
N ARG A 188 4.21 11.78 3.14
CA ARG A 188 5.32 11.84 4.10
C ARG A 188 4.88 12.37 5.45
N ARG A 189 4.06 13.42 5.46
CA ARG A 189 3.52 14.02 6.69
C ARG A 189 2.64 13.04 7.49
N LEU A 190 1.86 12.18 6.83
CA LEU A 190 1.11 11.13 7.52
C LEU A 190 2.04 10.21 8.31
N ALA A 191 3.13 9.76 7.70
CA ALA A 191 4.10 8.90 8.37
C ALA A 191 4.84 9.65 9.48
N ASP A 192 5.26 10.91 9.26
CA ASP A 192 5.92 11.73 10.27
C ASP A 192 5.01 11.99 11.50
N ASN A 193 3.69 11.96 11.31
CA ASN A 193 2.69 12.00 12.39
C ASN A 193 2.45 10.63 13.06
N GLY A 194 3.23 9.60 12.70
CA GLY A 194 3.19 8.28 13.34
C GLY A 194 2.26 7.27 12.67
N LEU A 195 1.54 7.62 11.58
CA LEU A 195 0.74 6.66 10.84
C LEU A 195 1.64 5.71 10.05
N ALA A 196 1.23 4.46 9.97
CA ALA A 196 1.78 3.55 8.98
C ALA A 196 1.14 3.84 7.61
N VAL A 197 1.94 3.91 6.56
CA VAL A 197 1.42 4.15 5.21
C VAL A 197 1.91 3.05 4.27
N VAL A 198 0.97 2.43 3.54
CA VAL A 198 1.30 1.58 2.39
C VAL A 198 0.97 2.36 1.12
N LEU A 199 2.00 2.63 0.32
CA LEU A 199 1.89 3.35 -0.95
C LEU A 199 2.01 2.36 -2.10
N ILE A 200 0.96 2.23 -2.92
CA ILE A 200 1.05 1.52 -4.18
C ILE A 200 1.30 2.54 -5.28
N SER A 201 2.36 2.36 -6.01
CA SER A 201 2.67 3.19 -7.18
C SER A 201 3.50 2.41 -8.20
N HIS A 202 3.27 2.68 -9.47
CA HIS A 202 4.11 2.22 -10.57
C HIS A 202 5.17 3.28 -10.96
N ASN A 203 5.08 4.50 -10.41
CA ASN A 203 6.07 5.55 -10.63
C ASN A 203 7.21 5.42 -9.61
N MET A 204 8.35 4.90 -10.05
CA MET A 204 9.51 4.71 -9.18
C MET A 204 10.05 6.02 -8.60
N ASN A 205 9.92 7.16 -9.30
CA ASN A 205 10.35 8.45 -8.76
C ASN A 205 9.53 8.81 -7.52
N ASP A 206 8.21 8.61 -7.55
CA ASP A 206 7.33 8.86 -6.41
C ASP A 206 7.68 7.91 -5.25
N VAL A 207 7.90 6.62 -5.56
CA VAL A 207 8.30 5.60 -4.59
C VAL A 207 9.59 6.01 -3.87
N PHE A 208 10.65 6.31 -4.61
CA PHE A 208 11.94 6.68 -4.01
C PHE A 208 11.92 8.03 -3.30
N ALA A 209 10.99 8.93 -3.66
CA ALA A 209 10.87 10.25 -3.03
C ALA A 209 10.31 10.17 -1.59
N VAL A 210 9.43 9.20 -1.29
CA VAL A 210 8.69 9.22 -0.02
C VAL A 210 8.76 7.94 0.80
N SER A 211 9.25 6.82 0.24
CA SER A 211 9.18 5.53 0.93
C SER A 211 10.42 5.27 1.78
N ASP A 212 10.20 4.71 2.97
CA ASP A 212 11.25 4.20 3.85
C ASP A 212 11.62 2.77 3.49
N ARG A 213 10.63 2.00 3.00
CA ARG A 213 10.78 0.60 2.58
C ARG A 213 10.10 0.34 1.26
N ILE A 214 10.65 -0.61 0.51
CA ILE A 214 10.08 -1.11 -0.73
C ILE A 214 9.81 -2.60 -0.57
N ALA A 215 8.54 -2.99 -0.80
CA ALA A 215 8.07 -4.37 -0.85
C ALA A 215 7.74 -4.71 -2.30
N ALA A 216 8.50 -5.61 -2.91
CA ALA A 216 8.35 -5.99 -4.31
C ALA A 216 7.55 -7.28 -4.44
N LEU A 217 6.43 -7.21 -5.16
CA LEU A 217 5.56 -8.35 -5.45
C LEU A 217 5.74 -8.78 -6.92
N TYR A 218 6.03 -10.05 -7.13
CA TYR A 218 6.21 -10.66 -8.45
C TYR A 218 5.39 -11.95 -8.56
N LEU A 219 4.50 -12.02 -9.53
CA LEU A 219 3.65 -13.20 -9.81
C LEU A 219 2.99 -13.80 -8.54
N GLY A 220 2.47 -12.93 -7.67
CA GLY A 220 1.77 -13.33 -6.45
C GLY A 220 2.66 -13.67 -5.27
N GLN A 221 3.97 -13.47 -5.35
CA GLN A 221 4.92 -13.72 -4.27
C GLN A 221 5.64 -12.44 -3.85
N MET A 222 5.86 -12.26 -2.54
CA MET A 222 6.73 -11.19 -2.05
C MET A 222 8.19 -11.61 -2.25
N VAL A 223 8.86 -10.98 -3.22
CA VAL A 223 10.22 -11.35 -3.60
C VAL A 223 11.30 -10.58 -2.83
N ALA A 224 10.96 -9.41 -2.33
CA ALA A 224 11.85 -8.63 -1.46
C ALA A 224 11.08 -7.62 -0.62
N GLN A 225 11.55 -7.37 0.60
CA GLN A 225 11.15 -6.21 1.40
C GLN A 225 12.40 -5.60 2.03
N VAL A 226 12.82 -4.46 1.53
CA VAL A 226 14.10 -3.83 1.86
C VAL A 226 13.92 -2.35 2.19
N LYS A 227 14.90 -1.74 2.84
CA LYS A 227 14.93 -0.28 2.99
C LYS A 227 15.18 0.37 1.64
N THR A 228 14.56 1.51 1.40
CA THR A 228 14.74 2.27 0.15
C THR A 228 16.18 2.71 -0.06
N THR A 229 16.92 2.94 1.04
CA THR A 229 18.35 3.28 1.01
C THR A 229 19.28 2.14 0.54
N ASP A 230 18.80 0.90 0.62
CA ASP A 230 19.61 -0.30 0.39
C ASP A 230 19.40 -0.90 -1.02
N ILE A 231 18.61 -0.22 -1.84
CA ILE A 231 18.24 -0.70 -3.19
C ILE A 231 18.24 0.45 -4.20
N THR A 232 18.57 0.15 -5.45
CA THR A 232 18.54 1.11 -6.57
C THR A 232 17.28 0.95 -7.42
N HIS A 233 16.95 1.99 -8.21
CA HIS A 233 15.85 1.94 -9.20
C HIS A 233 15.97 0.73 -10.14
N ALA A 234 17.17 0.47 -10.67
CA ALA A 234 17.40 -0.66 -11.58
C ALA A 234 17.09 -2.00 -10.91
N GLN A 235 17.53 -2.19 -9.66
CA GLN A 235 17.26 -3.41 -8.90
C GLN A 235 15.77 -3.59 -8.62
N VAL A 236 15.03 -2.50 -8.29
CA VAL A 236 13.57 -2.60 -8.12
C VAL A 236 12.89 -3.04 -9.42
N VAL A 237 13.29 -2.47 -10.56
CA VAL A 237 12.77 -2.87 -11.88
C VAL A 237 13.04 -4.35 -12.16
N GLU A 238 14.24 -4.84 -11.86
CA GLU A 238 14.57 -6.27 -12.00
C GLU A 238 13.71 -7.15 -11.09
N LEU A 239 13.49 -6.75 -9.82
CA LEU A 239 12.63 -7.48 -8.89
C LEU A 239 11.20 -7.60 -9.41
N ILE A 240 10.61 -6.52 -9.92
CA ILE A 240 9.22 -6.53 -10.40
C ILE A 240 9.04 -7.24 -11.74
N THR A 241 10.10 -7.35 -12.55
CA THR A 241 10.05 -7.96 -13.90
C THR A 241 10.58 -9.40 -13.94
N ALA A 242 11.55 -9.74 -13.10
CA ALA A 242 12.21 -11.04 -13.10
C ALA A 242 12.15 -11.78 -11.76
N GLY A 243 11.61 -11.15 -10.71
CA GLY A 243 11.51 -11.73 -9.36
C GLY A 243 12.83 -11.78 -8.59
N ARG A 244 13.92 -11.28 -9.15
CA ARG A 244 15.26 -11.29 -8.52
C ARG A 244 16.13 -10.16 -9.05
N SER A 245 17.06 -9.70 -8.21
CA SER A 245 18.11 -8.76 -8.60
C SER A 245 19.35 -8.99 -7.72
N GLY A 246 20.45 -9.43 -8.31
CA GLY A 246 21.66 -9.80 -7.57
C GLY A 246 21.38 -10.85 -6.49
N GLY A 247 21.64 -10.51 -5.21
CA GLY A 247 21.33 -11.36 -4.05
C GLY A 247 19.91 -11.19 -3.48
N LEU A 248 19.05 -10.36 -4.10
CA LEU A 248 17.68 -10.09 -3.67
C LEU A 248 16.68 -10.87 -4.51
N GLY A 249 15.56 -11.27 -3.93
CA GLY A 249 14.44 -11.87 -4.61
C GLY A 249 14.22 -13.35 -4.29
N LEU A 250 13.60 -14.07 -5.23
CA LEU A 250 13.29 -15.49 -5.08
C LEU A 250 14.55 -16.27 -4.75
N ALA A 251 14.49 -17.10 -3.68
CA ALA A 251 15.60 -17.97 -3.31
C ALA A 251 15.98 -18.83 -4.53
N THR A 252 17.27 -18.79 -4.89
CA THR A 252 17.79 -19.76 -5.84
C THR A 252 17.73 -21.13 -5.17
N ASP A 253 17.07 -22.09 -5.80
CA ASP A 253 17.06 -23.49 -5.35
C ASP A 253 18.51 -23.91 -5.02
N PRO A 254 18.83 -24.37 -3.78
CA PRO A 254 20.19 -24.79 -3.45
C PRO A 254 20.64 -26.03 -4.22
N GLY A 255 19.82 -26.56 -5.13
CA GLY A 255 20.09 -27.77 -5.94
C GLY A 255 20.61 -27.53 -7.37
N SER A 256 20.72 -26.28 -7.87
CA SER A 256 21.25 -26.04 -9.23
C SER A 256 22.75 -25.68 -9.22
N ASN A 257 23.57 -26.37 -8.43
CA ASN A 257 25.01 -26.37 -8.66
C ASN A 257 25.32 -27.31 -9.83
N GLY A 258 25.58 -26.67 -10.94
CA GLY A 258 26.21 -27.10 -12.14
C GLY A 258 26.94 -28.45 -12.17
N ASP A 259 26.30 -29.43 -12.74
CA ASP A 259 27.02 -30.43 -13.53
C ASP A 259 27.06 -29.92 -14.98
N GLY A 260 27.99 -29.01 -15.23
CA GLY A 260 28.45 -28.74 -16.59
C GLY A 260 29.22 -29.98 -17.07
N PRO A 261 29.01 -30.45 -18.33
CA PRO A 261 29.76 -31.58 -18.86
C PRO A 261 31.24 -31.24 -18.86
N GLN A 262 32.06 -32.01 -18.12
CA GLN A 262 33.51 -31.96 -18.21
C GLN A 262 33.91 -32.28 -19.66
N PRO A 263 34.84 -31.53 -20.26
CA PRO A 263 35.40 -31.89 -21.54
C PRO A 263 36.17 -33.23 -21.41
N ALA A 264 35.83 -34.17 -22.21
CA ALA A 264 36.54 -35.45 -22.34
C ALA A 264 38.02 -35.20 -22.62
N ASP A 265 38.85 -35.68 -21.72
CA ASP A 265 40.31 -35.65 -21.80
C ASP A 265 40.74 -36.62 -22.91
N SER A 266 41.23 -36.05 -24.00
CA SER A 266 41.86 -36.80 -25.10
C SER A 266 43.37 -36.96 -24.77
N THR A 267 43.73 -38.04 -24.09
CA THR A 267 45.10 -38.52 -24.02
C THR A 267 45.16 -39.91 -24.63
N SER A 268 45.66 -39.93 -25.81
CA SER A 268 46.94 -40.45 -26.27
C SER A 268 47.27 -41.91 -25.95
N GLY A 269 47.73 -42.58 -26.95
CA GLY A 269 48.61 -43.70 -26.86
C GLY A 269 48.18 -44.83 -27.75
N GLY A 270 48.74 -45.08 -28.80
CA GLY A 270 50.13 -45.26 -29.09
C GLY A 270 50.42 -46.75 -29.27
N VAL A 271 50.75 -47.13 -30.44
CA VAL A 271 51.70 -48.23 -30.79
C VAL A 271 51.19 -49.66 -30.60
N ARG A 272 50.83 -50.31 -31.62
CA ARG A 272 51.49 -51.37 -32.42
C ARG A 272 50.57 -52.00 -33.45
#